data_dad42696e91bf177fec90e88a36200f6
#
_entry.id   dad42696e91bf177fec90e88a36200f6
#
_cell.length_a   1.000
_cell.length_b   1.000
_cell.length_c   1.000
_cell.angle_alpha   90.00
_cell.angle_beta   90.00
_cell.angle_gamma   90.00
#
_symmetry.space_group_name_H-M   'P 1'
#
loop_
_entity.id
_entity.type
_entity.pdbx_description
1 polymer ?
#
loop_
_entity_poly.entity_id
_entity_poly.type
_entity_poly.pdbx_seq_one_letter_code
_entity_poly.pdbx_strand_id
1 'polypeptide(L)'
;QKLDEVVVVGYGSQKKVNLTGAVEQVTSDVFEGRPTANATQMLEGVVPNLNISLSDGKPGRTADFNVRGAGSINGGSALVLIDGVEGDPSMLNPNDIESISVLKDAAASAIYGARAPFGVVLITTKNATEGKPKVTWSSSYSLQSPQNVPDVVSDGYIWAKHFYDAYFNYNQANPSGINKTQQFSVAWLDEYKRRHETGDFGTVISDGSIGTKGRYVYYPEGTDYYDLMYKKSVFAQNQNLSISGSDGKFDYYLSGRFYSYDGLFDSDEQTDKFKTYNMRFKGGYQLTPWLKINNNFEFSHNKYYNPITYSEGSGVVWRNIADEGHPSSPLFNPDGTMTYSAVYTVGDLLYGRSGITTKNSNLKNTTTFNAKFLGDRLRVNGDFTYQQKTQEKTKKQVRSPYARSVDADGESQIEHITGTYSNLAETTDH
;
A
#
# COMPACT_ATOMS: atom_id res chain seq x y z
N GLN A 1 35.22 21.39 -14.10
CA GLN A 1 35.08 20.40 -15.19
C GLN A 1 33.72 19.75 -15.00
N LYS A 2 32.77 19.94 -15.93
CA LYS A 2 31.55 19.13 -15.99
C LYS A 2 31.99 17.71 -16.26
N LEU A 3 31.83 16.83 -15.29
CA LEU A 3 31.94 15.39 -15.50
C LEU A 3 30.97 15.02 -16.61
N ASP A 4 31.45 14.35 -17.65
CA ASP A 4 30.60 13.84 -18.73
C ASP A 4 29.56 12.89 -18.14
N GLU A 5 28.30 13.27 -18.18
CA GLU A 5 27.18 12.46 -17.73
C GLU A 5 27.16 11.14 -18.50
N VAL A 6 27.39 10.02 -17.82
CA VAL A 6 27.40 8.68 -18.39
C VAL A 6 26.05 8.03 -18.10
N VAL A 7 25.37 7.57 -19.12
CA VAL A 7 24.09 6.85 -19.01
C VAL A 7 24.32 5.38 -19.29
N VAL A 8 23.79 4.53 -18.47
CA VAL A 8 23.77 3.07 -18.71
C VAL A 8 22.70 2.80 -19.77
N VAL A 9 23.10 2.25 -20.92
CA VAL A 9 22.19 1.93 -22.05
C VAL A 9 22.48 0.50 -22.48
N GLY A 10 21.50 -0.34 -22.35
CA GLY A 10 21.60 -1.76 -22.72
C GLY A 10 22.67 -2.50 -21.92
N TYR A 11 23.59 -3.13 -22.62
CA TYR A 11 24.71 -3.89 -22.01
C TYR A 11 25.98 -3.07 -21.78
N GLY A 12 25.89 -1.74 -21.86
CA GLY A 12 27.06 -0.85 -21.70
C GLY A 12 26.69 0.53 -21.19
N SER A 13 27.72 1.32 -20.88
CA SER A 13 27.56 2.74 -20.52
C SER A 13 28.00 3.61 -21.68
N GLN A 14 27.19 4.61 -22.03
CA GLN A 14 27.53 5.60 -23.05
C GLN A 14 27.42 7.01 -22.46
N LYS A 15 28.23 7.95 -23.01
CA LYS A 15 28.07 9.36 -22.65
C LYS A 15 26.72 9.86 -23.15
N LYS A 16 25.98 10.61 -22.33
CA LYS A 16 24.68 11.19 -22.66
C LYS A 16 24.70 11.95 -24.00
N VAL A 17 25.80 12.63 -24.27
CA VAL A 17 26.05 13.39 -25.53
C VAL A 17 26.03 12.47 -26.78
N ASN A 18 26.31 11.19 -26.62
CA ASN A 18 26.37 10.22 -27.71
C ASN A 18 25.06 9.47 -27.92
N LEU A 19 24.03 9.74 -27.10
CA LEU A 19 22.74 9.11 -27.24
C LEU A 19 21.88 9.87 -28.25
N THR A 20 21.50 9.22 -29.33
CA THR A 20 20.66 9.77 -30.38
C THR A 20 19.16 9.74 -30.04
N GLY A 21 18.77 9.09 -28.93
CA GLY A 21 17.39 8.97 -28.46
C GLY A 21 17.07 9.92 -27.32
N ALA A 22 15.79 10.22 -27.11
CA ALA A 22 15.30 11.01 -25.97
C ALA A 22 15.45 10.20 -24.67
N VAL A 23 16.52 10.47 -23.93
CA VAL A 23 16.80 9.88 -22.61
C VAL A 23 16.69 10.96 -21.55
N GLU A 24 15.80 10.78 -20.61
CA GLU A 24 15.74 11.61 -19.42
C GLU A 24 16.39 10.89 -18.25
N GLN A 25 17.24 11.61 -17.53
CA GLN A 25 17.93 11.08 -16.37
C GLN A 25 17.71 11.98 -15.16
N VAL A 26 17.43 11.34 -14.02
CA VAL A 26 17.30 11.98 -12.72
C VAL A 26 18.30 11.31 -11.77
N THR A 27 19.07 12.13 -11.06
CA THR A 27 20.09 11.67 -10.08
C THR A 27 19.54 11.64 -8.66
N SER A 28 20.27 11.01 -7.75
CA SER A 28 19.90 10.83 -6.35
C SER A 28 19.56 12.11 -5.60
N ASP A 29 20.13 13.26 -6.00
CA ASP A 29 19.92 14.55 -5.32
C ASP A 29 18.44 14.98 -5.29
N VAL A 30 17.67 14.58 -6.30
CA VAL A 30 16.24 14.90 -6.39
C VAL A 30 15.40 14.03 -5.44
N PHE A 31 15.96 12.92 -4.98
CA PHE A 31 15.29 11.94 -4.14
C PHE A 31 15.67 12.05 -2.66
N GLU A 32 16.78 12.74 -2.34
CA GLU A 32 17.22 12.92 -0.98
C GLU A 32 16.18 13.65 -0.12
N GLY A 33 15.91 13.10 1.07
CA GLY A 33 14.96 13.68 2.02
C GLY A 33 13.50 13.36 1.79
N ARG A 34 13.12 12.61 0.75
CA ARG A 34 11.73 12.18 0.55
C ARG A 34 11.40 10.96 1.44
N PRO A 35 10.47 11.07 2.40
CA PRO A 35 10.10 9.96 3.28
C PRO A 35 9.12 9.01 2.58
N THR A 36 9.60 8.25 1.59
CA THR A 36 8.75 7.33 0.83
C THR A 36 8.93 5.88 1.27
N ALA A 37 7.87 5.09 1.18
CA ALA A 37 7.90 3.67 1.54
C ALA A 37 8.80 2.87 0.59
N ASN A 38 8.77 3.18 -0.71
CA ASN A 38 9.50 2.46 -1.74
C ASN A 38 9.95 3.39 -2.88
N ALA A 39 10.79 2.86 -3.77
CA ALA A 39 11.33 3.61 -4.90
C ALA A 39 10.25 4.03 -5.91
N THR A 40 9.17 3.28 -6.03
CA THR A 40 8.07 3.62 -6.95
C THR A 40 7.40 4.92 -6.56
N GLN A 41 7.03 5.07 -5.29
CA GLN A 41 6.43 6.31 -4.77
C GLN A 41 7.40 7.50 -4.86
N MET A 42 8.69 7.24 -4.72
CA MET A 42 9.71 8.27 -4.83
C MET A 42 9.78 8.88 -6.24
N LEU A 43 9.48 8.09 -7.27
CA LEU A 43 9.53 8.50 -8.68
C LEU A 43 8.33 9.33 -9.13
N GLU A 44 7.23 9.28 -8.38
CA GLU A 44 5.99 9.98 -8.73
C GLU A 44 6.21 11.50 -8.80
N GLY A 45 5.88 12.09 -9.95
CA GLY A 45 6.00 13.53 -10.21
C GLY A 45 7.44 14.05 -10.37
N VAL A 46 8.46 13.17 -10.36
CA VAL A 46 9.89 13.54 -10.42
C VAL A 46 10.45 13.38 -11.83
N VAL A 47 10.08 12.30 -12.49
CA VAL A 47 10.59 12.00 -13.83
C VAL A 47 9.60 12.54 -14.87
N PRO A 48 9.99 13.51 -15.71
CA PRO A 48 9.11 14.03 -16.75
C PRO A 48 8.61 12.93 -17.68
N ASN A 49 7.32 12.95 -18.02
CA ASN A 49 6.63 11.98 -18.88
C ASN A 49 6.66 10.51 -18.39
N LEU A 50 7.01 10.26 -17.16
CA LEU A 50 6.78 8.99 -16.49
C LEU A 50 5.50 9.11 -15.66
N ASN A 51 4.42 8.52 -16.13
CA ASN A 51 3.17 8.43 -15.39
C ASN A 51 3.20 7.18 -14.54
N ILE A 52 3.05 7.36 -13.24
CA ILE A 52 2.99 6.27 -12.28
C ILE A 52 1.57 6.21 -11.76
N SER A 53 0.91 5.07 -11.97
CA SER A 53 -0.44 4.84 -11.49
C SER A 53 -0.41 3.88 -10.30
N LEU A 54 -0.80 4.38 -9.14
CA LEU A 54 -1.03 3.59 -7.94
C LEU A 54 -2.52 3.28 -7.82
N SER A 55 -2.87 2.04 -7.55
CA SER A 55 -4.27 1.63 -7.38
C SER A 55 -4.89 2.21 -6.11
N ASP A 56 -4.09 2.44 -5.09
CA ASP A 56 -4.46 3.08 -3.82
C ASP A 56 -3.20 3.64 -3.12
N GLY A 57 -3.40 4.39 -2.05
CA GLY A 57 -2.30 4.98 -1.25
C GLY A 57 -1.65 4.03 -0.24
N LYS A 58 -1.96 2.73 -0.26
CA LYS A 58 -1.42 1.77 0.70
C LYS A 58 0.07 1.53 0.49
N PRO A 59 0.85 1.37 1.56
CA PRO A 59 2.28 1.08 1.44
C PRO A 59 2.52 -0.30 0.80
N GLY A 60 3.63 -0.43 0.06
CA GLY A 60 4.01 -1.71 -0.56
C GLY A 60 3.23 -2.10 -1.82
N ARG A 61 2.43 -1.19 -2.36
CA ARG A 61 1.78 -1.39 -3.66
C ARG A 61 2.78 -1.29 -4.79
N THR A 62 2.69 -2.19 -5.74
CA THR A 62 3.31 -2.05 -7.05
C THR A 62 2.56 -0.99 -7.85
N ALA A 63 3.26 -0.28 -8.70
CA ALA A 63 2.66 0.69 -9.59
C ALA A 63 2.88 0.31 -11.04
N ASP A 64 1.96 0.72 -11.88
CA ASP A 64 2.12 0.65 -13.32
C ASP A 64 2.91 1.86 -13.82
N PHE A 65 3.99 1.57 -14.55
CA PHE A 65 4.84 2.58 -15.15
C PHE A 65 4.42 2.80 -16.61
N ASN A 66 3.98 3.99 -16.91
CA ASN A 66 3.57 4.37 -18.26
C ASN A 66 4.41 5.54 -18.77
N VAL A 67 5.18 5.29 -19.84
CA VAL A 67 6.12 6.27 -20.41
C VAL A 67 5.51 7.04 -21.59
N ARG A 68 4.46 6.51 -22.24
CA ARG A 68 3.91 7.07 -23.49
C ARG A 68 2.41 7.33 -23.46
N GLY A 69 1.77 7.28 -22.31
CA GLY A 69 0.30 7.32 -22.19
C GLY A 69 -0.34 5.96 -22.49
N ALA A 70 -1.66 5.88 -22.44
CA ALA A 70 -2.41 4.64 -22.71
C ALA A 70 -2.36 4.31 -24.21
N GLY A 71 -1.23 3.77 -24.67
CA GLY A 71 -1.01 3.44 -26.08
C GLY A 71 -1.63 2.12 -26.54
N SER A 72 -2.25 1.36 -25.65
CA SER A 72 -2.88 0.07 -25.98
C SER A 72 -4.16 -0.14 -25.16
N ILE A 73 -5.20 -0.63 -25.83
CA ILE A 73 -6.48 -1.03 -25.20
C ILE A 73 -6.26 -2.19 -24.19
N ASN A 74 -5.24 -3.00 -24.42
CA ASN A 74 -4.90 -4.14 -23.56
C ASN A 74 -3.95 -3.78 -22.39
N GLY A 75 -3.62 -2.48 -22.23
CA GLY A 75 -2.67 -2.03 -21.22
C GLY A 75 -1.22 -2.39 -21.57
N GLY A 76 -0.29 -2.10 -20.67
CA GLY A 76 1.11 -2.47 -20.74
C GLY A 76 1.94 -1.52 -19.86
N SER A 77 2.89 -2.10 -19.11
CA SER A 77 3.82 -1.36 -18.26
C SER A 77 5.19 -1.26 -18.94
N ALA A 78 5.94 -0.19 -18.64
CA ALA A 78 7.31 -0.08 -19.11
C ALA A 78 8.18 -1.18 -18.47
N LEU A 79 9.17 -1.66 -19.22
CA LEU A 79 10.16 -2.59 -18.68
C LEU A 79 11.05 -1.89 -17.66
N VAL A 80 11.09 -2.39 -16.43
CA VAL A 80 11.95 -1.85 -15.38
C VAL A 80 13.18 -2.73 -15.20
N LEU A 81 14.36 -2.12 -15.35
CA LEU A 81 15.64 -2.81 -15.14
C LEU A 81 16.39 -2.16 -13.97
N ILE A 82 16.82 -2.98 -13.02
CA ILE A 82 17.63 -2.58 -11.87
C ILE A 82 19.01 -3.18 -12.06
N ASP A 83 20.03 -2.33 -12.26
CA ASP A 83 21.41 -2.72 -12.62
C ASP A 83 21.43 -3.69 -13.81
N GLY A 84 20.59 -3.45 -14.84
CA GLY A 84 20.54 -4.24 -16.08
C GLY A 84 19.67 -5.48 -16.02
N VAL A 85 19.14 -5.87 -14.86
CA VAL A 85 18.28 -7.04 -14.67
C VAL A 85 16.85 -6.62 -14.36
N GLU A 86 15.87 -7.29 -14.95
CA GLU A 86 14.45 -7.01 -14.66
C GLU A 86 14.16 -7.12 -13.17
N GLY A 87 13.47 -6.12 -12.62
CA GLY A 87 13.22 -6.02 -11.19
C GLY A 87 12.02 -5.17 -10.84
N ASP A 88 11.53 -5.37 -9.61
CA ASP A 88 10.43 -4.60 -9.03
C ASP A 88 10.98 -3.45 -8.17
N PRO A 89 10.79 -2.18 -8.56
CA PRO A 89 11.28 -1.05 -7.78
C PRO A 89 10.57 -0.88 -6.43
N SER A 90 9.39 -1.49 -6.23
CA SER A 90 8.72 -1.46 -4.94
C SER A 90 9.49 -2.20 -3.84
N MET A 91 10.35 -3.15 -4.23
CA MET A 91 11.22 -3.91 -3.33
C MET A 91 12.60 -3.27 -3.14
N LEU A 92 12.93 -2.23 -3.90
CA LEU A 92 14.24 -1.58 -3.86
C LEU A 92 14.30 -0.57 -2.70
N ASN A 93 15.48 -0.50 -2.06
CA ASN A 93 15.78 0.57 -1.12
C ASN A 93 15.96 1.90 -1.90
N PRO A 94 15.12 2.92 -1.69
CA PRO A 94 15.26 4.21 -2.37
C PRO A 94 16.64 4.86 -2.18
N ASN A 95 17.24 4.68 -0.99
CA ASN A 95 18.53 5.27 -0.67
C ASN A 95 19.72 4.64 -1.45
N ASP A 96 19.51 3.45 -2.04
CA ASP A 96 20.52 2.81 -2.88
C ASP A 96 20.50 3.30 -4.33
N ILE A 97 19.52 4.10 -4.73
CA ILE A 97 19.43 4.61 -6.10
C ILE A 97 20.50 5.70 -6.32
N GLU A 98 21.26 5.56 -7.39
CA GLU A 98 22.20 6.56 -7.89
C GLU A 98 21.56 7.43 -8.97
N SER A 99 20.92 6.77 -9.93
CA SER A 99 20.23 7.46 -11.03
C SER A 99 19.11 6.62 -11.63
N ILE A 100 18.20 7.31 -12.28
CA ILE A 100 17.11 6.72 -13.03
C ILE A 100 17.07 7.33 -14.41
N SER A 101 17.08 6.48 -15.44
CA SER A 101 17.01 6.88 -16.83
C SER A 101 15.77 6.30 -17.49
N VAL A 102 15.00 7.12 -18.21
CA VAL A 102 13.81 6.68 -18.93
C VAL A 102 14.06 6.76 -20.42
N LEU A 103 13.99 5.60 -21.08
CA LEU A 103 14.10 5.48 -22.53
C LEU A 103 12.71 5.53 -23.14
N LYS A 104 12.41 6.67 -23.78
CA LYS A 104 11.07 6.96 -24.31
C LYS A 104 10.94 6.56 -25.78
N ASP A 105 12.03 6.59 -26.53
CA ASP A 105 11.99 6.36 -27.97
C ASP A 105 12.12 4.88 -28.32
N ALA A 106 11.46 4.48 -29.40
CA ALA A 106 11.57 3.14 -29.94
C ALA A 106 13.02 2.79 -30.32
N ALA A 107 13.80 3.77 -30.81
CA ALA A 107 15.21 3.57 -31.13
C ALA A 107 16.06 3.29 -29.89
N ALA A 108 15.82 4.02 -28.77
CA ALA A 108 16.52 3.80 -27.52
C ALA A 108 16.11 2.50 -26.82
N SER A 109 14.86 2.06 -26.98
CA SER A 109 14.34 0.83 -26.40
C SER A 109 14.53 -0.41 -27.30
N ALA A 110 14.93 -0.22 -28.56
CA ALA A 110 15.06 -1.30 -29.57
C ALA A 110 16.00 -2.45 -29.15
N ILE A 111 17.05 -2.13 -28.37
CA ILE A 111 17.98 -3.15 -27.85
C ILE A 111 17.34 -4.14 -26.89
N TYR A 112 16.18 -3.81 -26.33
CA TYR A 112 15.41 -4.69 -25.42
C TYR A 112 14.32 -5.48 -26.16
N GLY A 113 14.17 -5.23 -27.47
CA GLY A 113 13.28 -5.98 -28.36
C GLY A 113 11.81 -5.93 -27.96
N ALA A 114 11.11 -7.06 -28.13
CA ALA A 114 9.68 -7.20 -27.87
C ALA A 114 9.28 -7.02 -26.38
N ARG A 115 10.23 -7.00 -25.46
CA ARG A 115 9.96 -6.77 -24.02
C ARG A 115 9.74 -5.32 -23.64
N ALA A 116 10.08 -4.36 -24.52
CA ALA A 116 10.04 -2.94 -24.24
C ALA A 116 9.13 -2.09 -25.15
N PRO A 117 7.93 -2.56 -25.54
CA PRO A 117 7.06 -1.79 -26.43
C PRO A 117 6.53 -0.51 -25.79
N PHE A 118 6.47 -0.46 -24.47
CA PHE A 118 5.96 0.66 -23.68
C PHE A 118 7.06 1.54 -23.06
N GLY A 119 8.32 1.37 -23.48
CA GLY A 119 9.48 2.08 -22.96
C GLY A 119 10.24 1.28 -21.91
N VAL A 120 11.38 1.85 -21.46
CA VAL A 120 12.26 1.22 -20.46
C VAL A 120 12.62 2.22 -19.37
N VAL A 121 12.54 1.78 -18.14
CA VAL A 121 13.02 2.50 -16.97
C VAL A 121 14.28 1.79 -16.46
N LEU A 122 15.42 2.47 -16.51
CA LEU A 122 16.70 1.97 -16.05
C LEU A 122 17.01 2.57 -14.70
N ILE A 123 17.11 1.76 -13.68
CA ILE A 123 17.51 2.15 -12.33
C ILE A 123 18.92 1.67 -12.09
N THR A 124 19.82 2.61 -11.85
CA THR A 124 21.21 2.32 -11.47
C THR A 124 21.34 2.52 -9.97
N THR A 125 21.89 1.53 -9.27
CA THR A 125 22.13 1.64 -7.83
C THR A 125 23.56 2.04 -7.53
N LYS A 126 23.76 2.69 -6.37
CA LYS A 126 25.04 3.20 -5.89
C LYS A 126 26.13 2.13 -5.91
N ASN A 127 27.31 2.56 -6.28
CA ASN A 127 28.52 1.75 -6.31
C ASN A 127 29.50 2.22 -5.21
N ALA A 128 30.60 1.50 -5.06
CA ALA A 128 31.71 1.93 -4.24
C ALA A 128 32.25 3.28 -4.72
N THR A 129 32.59 4.15 -3.77
CA THR A 129 33.33 5.38 -4.04
C THR A 129 34.82 5.15 -3.80
N GLU A 130 35.67 5.65 -4.70
CA GLU A 130 37.14 5.58 -4.52
C GLU A 130 37.55 6.31 -3.24
N GLY A 131 38.50 5.72 -2.52
CA GLY A 131 39.11 6.30 -1.33
C GLY A 131 38.79 5.59 -0.03
N LYS A 132 38.99 6.30 1.09
CA LYS A 132 38.79 5.77 2.45
C LYS A 132 37.36 5.34 2.68
N PRO A 133 37.12 4.34 3.55
CA PRO A 133 35.80 3.93 3.92
C PRO A 133 34.92 5.10 4.37
N LYS A 134 33.73 5.23 3.75
CA LYS A 134 32.70 6.21 4.12
C LYS A 134 31.49 5.47 4.70
N VAL A 135 31.15 5.84 5.92
CA VAL A 135 29.92 5.36 6.60
C VAL A 135 28.89 6.47 6.55
N THR A 136 27.69 6.15 6.08
CA THR A 136 26.57 7.08 6.06
C THR A 136 25.38 6.44 6.77
N TRP A 137 24.87 7.13 7.78
CA TRP A 137 23.64 6.76 8.46
C TRP A 137 22.62 7.86 8.28
N SER A 138 21.41 7.50 7.86
CA SER A 138 20.28 8.40 7.78
C SER A 138 19.08 7.83 8.54
N SER A 139 18.43 8.69 9.29
CA SER A 139 17.25 8.36 10.06
C SER A 139 16.18 9.41 9.80
N SER A 140 14.98 8.98 9.41
CA SER A 140 13.86 9.89 9.24
C SER A 140 12.62 9.35 9.94
N TYR A 141 11.89 10.27 10.55
CA TYR A 141 10.60 10.03 11.19
C TYR A 141 9.58 10.97 10.57
N SER A 142 8.43 10.46 10.23
CA SER A 142 7.37 11.28 9.63
C SER A 142 6.02 11.00 10.27
N LEU A 143 5.24 12.06 10.44
CA LEU A 143 3.82 12.00 10.73
C LEU A 143 3.07 12.30 9.42
N GLN A 144 2.17 11.41 9.04
CA GLN A 144 1.38 11.55 7.83
C GLN A 144 -0.10 11.68 8.22
N SER A 145 -0.81 12.58 7.58
CA SER A 145 -2.24 12.82 7.81
C SER A 145 -3.01 12.68 6.52
N PRO A 146 -4.27 12.21 6.56
CA PRO A 146 -5.15 12.26 5.38
C PRO A 146 -5.28 13.69 4.86
N GLN A 147 -5.11 13.90 3.55
CA GLN A 147 -5.23 15.22 2.95
C GLN A 147 -6.67 15.62 2.66
N ASN A 148 -7.50 14.65 2.28
CA ASN A 148 -8.90 14.84 1.95
C ASN A 148 -9.76 14.07 2.93
N VAL A 149 -10.28 14.76 3.93
CA VAL A 149 -11.30 14.24 4.85
C VAL A 149 -12.64 14.73 4.35
N PRO A 150 -13.59 13.85 3.94
CA PRO A 150 -14.89 14.31 3.52
C PRO A 150 -15.66 14.93 4.67
N ASP A 151 -16.36 16.02 4.40
CA ASP A 151 -17.35 16.58 5.32
C ASP A 151 -18.65 15.76 5.15
N VAL A 152 -19.04 15.04 6.19
CA VAL A 152 -20.18 14.13 6.15
C VAL A 152 -21.24 14.54 7.18
N VAL A 153 -22.49 14.26 6.88
CA VAL A 153 -23.58 14.39 7.84
C VAL A 153 -23.41 13.28 8.88
N SER A 154 -22.99 13.65 10.09
CA SER A 154 -22.81 12.70 11.20
C SER A 154 -23.95 12.68 12.21
N ASP A 155 -24.86 13.66 12.19
CA ASP A 155 -26.05 13.71 13.03
C ASP A 155 -27.06 12.64 12.65
N GLY A 156 -27.42 11.80 13.61
CA GLY A 156 -28.27 10.64 13.36
C GLY A 156 -29.71 10.97 12.98
N TYR A 157 -30.33 11.97 13.66
CA TYR A 157 -31.70 12.39 13.35
C TYR A 157 -31.78 13.15 12.02
N ILE A 158 -30.89 14.09 11.79
CA ILE A 158 -30.86 14.85 10.52
C ILE A 158 -30.71 13.91 9.34
N TRP A 159 -29.79 12.95 9.44
CA TRP A 159 -29.59 11.94 8.41
C TRP A 159 -30.85 11.09 8.18
N ALA A 160 -31.49 10.57 9.27
CA ALA A 160 -32.69 9.76 9.20
C ALA A 160 -33.88 10.51 8.55
N LYS A 161 -34.01 11.80 8.88
CA LYS A 161 -35.02 12.68 8.29
C LYS A 161 -34.80 12.87 6.79
N HIS A 162 -33.57 13.17 6.37
CA HIS A 162 -33.24 13.31 4.95
C HIS A 162 -33.46 12.02 4.17
N PHE A 163 -33.06 10.89 4.76
CA PHE A 163 -33.34 9.58 4.16
C PHE A 163 -34.85 9.36 3.97
N TYR A 164 -35.65 9.62 4.99
CA TYR A 164 -37.09 9.50 4.90
C TYR A 164 -37.72 10.40 3.83
N ASP A 165 -37.34 11.67 3.81
CA ASP A 165 -37.85 12.63 2.83
C ASP A 165 -37.49 12.21 1.40
N ALA A 166 -36.29 11.80 1.16
CA ALA A 166 -35.86 11.31 -0.16
C ALA A 166 -36.59 10.03 -0.57
N TYR A 167 -36.66 9.06 0.35
CA TYR A 167 -37.35 7.79 0.08
C TYR A 167 -38.84 7.99 -0.20
N PHE A 168 -39.55 8.78 0.63
CA PHE A 168 -40.96 9.04 0.48
C PHE A 168 -41.26 9.82 -0.80
N ASN A 169 -40.47 10.82 -1.13
CA ASN A 169 -40.65 11.59 -2.36
C ASN A 169 -40.46 10.73 -3.62
N TYR A 170 -39.60 9.75 -3.59
CA TYR A 170 -39.38 8.85 -4.70
C TYR A 170 -40.43 7.73 -4.78
N ASN A 171 -40.68 7.04 -3.66
CA ASN A 171 -41.52 5.83 -3.64
C ASN A 171 -43.02 6.10 -3.32
N GLN A 172 -43.36 7.29 -2.80
CA GLN A 172 -44.70 7.65 -2.29
C GLN A 172 -45.19 6.65 -1.23
N ALA A 173 -44.26 6.09 -0.47
CA ALA A 173 -44.50 5.12 0.59
C ALA A 173 -43.43 5.22 1.68
N ASN A 174 -43.78 4.79 2.89
CA ASN A 174 -42.80 4.75 3.98
C ASN A 174 -41.80 3.60 3.76
N PRO A 175 -40.51 3.80 4.11
CA PRO A 175 -39.56 2.71 4.11
C PRO A 175 -39.92 1.65 5.16
N SER A 176 -39.56 0.40 4.94
CA SER A 176 -39.74 -0.70 5.92
C SER A 176 -38.61 -0.74 6.96
N GLY A 177 -37.49 -0.14 6.67
CA GLY A 177 -36.34 -0.06 7.54
C GLY A 177 -35.34 0.97 7.03
N ILE A 178 -34.46 1.45 7.91
CA ILE A 178 -33.32 2.28 7.56
C ILE A 178 -32.21 1.39 6.99
N ASN A 179 -31.92 0.33 7.71
CA ASN A 179 -30.94 -0.70 7.36
C ASN A 179 -31.35 -2.03 8.01
N LYS A 180 -30.47 -3.02 7.98
CA LYS A 180 -30.74 -4.34 8.59
C LYS A 180 -30.82 -4.32 10.12
N THR A 181 -30.35 -3.27 10.76
CA THR A 181 -30.38 -3.10 12.22
C THR A 181 -31.59 -2.32 12.65
N GLN A 182 -31.86 -1.17 12.07
CA GLN A 182 -32.91 -0.24 12.47
C GLN A 182 -34.13 -0.37 11.58
N GLN A 183 -35.24 -0.81 12.17
CA GLN A 183 -36.55 -0.75 11.55
C GLN A 183 -37.06 0.70 11.48
N PHE A 184 -37.80 1.04 10.44
CA PHE A 184 -38.40 2.36 10.29
C PHE A 184 -39.90 2.33 10.64
N SER A 185 -40.33 3.36 11.35
CA SER A 185 -41.73 3.78 11.43
C SER A 185 -41.80 5.30 11.60
N VAL A 186 -42.95 5.91 11.25
CA VAL A 186 -43.13 7.36 11.48
C VAL A 186 -43.03 7.66 12.99
N ALA A 187 -43.64 6.80 13.83
CA ALA A 187 -43.57 6.94 15.27
C ALA A 187 -42.10 6.89 15.81
N TRP A 188 -41.25 6.07 15.21
CA TRP A 188 -39.80 6.07 15.52
C TRP A 188 -39.13 7.40 15.14
N LEU A 189 -39.43 7.94 13.98
CA LEU A 189 -38.84 9.20 13.53
C LEU A 189 -39.32 10.38 14.38
N ASP A 190 -40.61 10.40 14.79
CA ASP A 190 -41.18 11.42 15.67
C ASP A 190 -40.55 11.37 17.08
N GLU A 191 -40.36 10.17 17.63
CA GLU A 191 -39.67 10.00 18.91
C GLU A 191 -38.17 10.37 18.79
N TYR A 192 -37.53 10.07 17.66
CA TYR A 192 -36.14 10.46 17.42
C TYR A 192 -36.01 11.98 17.36
N LYS A 193 -36.96 12.67 16.73
CA LYS A 193 -37.04 14.13 16.74
C LYS A 193 -37.12 14.68 18.16
N ARG A 194 -38.04 14.18 18.97
CA ARG A 194 -38.22 14.59 20.36
C ARG A 194 -36.89 14.42 21.16
N ARG A 195 -36.26 13.24 20.99
CA ARG A 195 -34.98 12.93 21.65
C ARG A 195 -33.84 13.83 21.19
N HIS A 196 -33.78 14.11 19.92
CA HIS A 196 -32.81 15.04 19.35
C HIS A 196 -32.96 16.46 19.92
N GLU A 197 -34.22 16.97 20.04
CA GLU A 197 -34.52 18.28 20.60
C GLU A 197 -34.21 18.37 22.11
N THR A 198 -34.30 17.26 22.83
CA THR A 198 -34.07 17.18 24.28
C THR A 198 -32.67 16.69 24.68
N GLY A 199 -31.89 16.19 23.74
CA GLY A 199 -30.57 15.55 24.00
C GLY A 199 -30.70 14.18 24.69
N ASP A 200 -31.86 13.52 24.66
CA ASP A 200 -32.14 12.22 25.30
C ASP A 200 -31.80 11.07 24.32
N PHE A 201 -30.55 10.98 23.91
CA PHE A 201 -30.08 9.92 23.01
C PHE A 201 -29.92 8.57 23.74
N GLY A 202 -29.96 7.46 22.98
CA GLY A 202 -29.69 6.13 23.53
C GLY A 202 -30.35 4.99 22.75
N THR A 203 -30.34 3.82 23.36
CA THR A 203 -30.94 2.59 22.84
C THR A 203 -32.00 2.11 23.84
N VAL A 204 -33.14 1.69 23.34
CA VAL A 204 -34.22 1.10 24.15
C VAL A 204 -34.58 -0.27 23.64
N ILE A 205 -35.15 -1.11 24.49
CA ILE A 205 -35.76 -2.39 24.10
C ILE A 205 -37.21 -2.15 23.77
N SER A 206 -37.64 -2.54 22.58
CA SER A 206 -39.01 -2.35 22.15
C SER A 206 -39.98 -3.18 22.99
N ASP A 207 -41.04 -2.54 23.46
CA ASP A 207 -42.22 -3.20 24.06
C ASP A 207 -43.24 -3.68 23.02
N GLY A 208 -43.01 -3.34 21.75
CA GLY A 208 -43.88 -3.60 20.62
C GLY A 208 -44.65 -2.38 20.10
N SER A 209 -44.52 -1.21 20.76
CA SER A 209 -45.12 0.05 20.29
C SER A 209 -44.34 0.65 19.13
N ILE A 210 -43.04 0.52 19.18
CA ILE A 210 -42.10 0.94 18.12
C ILE A 210 -41.25 -0.27 17.74
N GLY A 211 -41.54 -0.88 16.59
CA GLY A 211 -40.82 -2.04 16.11
C GLY A 211 -41.24 -3.37 16.77
N THR A 212 -40.47 -4.42 16.54
CA THR A 212 -40.76 -5.76 17.06
C THR A 212 -40.40 -5.83 18.55
N LYS A 213 -41.29 -6.36 19.38
CA LYS A 213 -41.06 -6.57 20.82
C LYS A 213 -39.80 -7.34 21.09
N GLY A 214 -38.99 -6.87 22.04
CA GLY A 214 -37.70 -7.46 22.43
C GLY A 214 -36.54 -7.07 21.53
N ARG A 215 -36.76 -6.32 20.45
CA ARG A 215 -35.67 -5.80 19.64
C ARG A 215 -35.12 -4.48 20.17
N TYR A 216 -33.85 -4.25 19.92
CA TYR A 216 -33.23 -2.95 20.14
C TYR A 216 -33.77 -1.92 19.16
N VAL A 217 -34.05 -0.72 19.66
CA VAL A 217 -34.45 0.48 18.91
C VAL A 217 -33.45 1.58 19.25
N TYR A 218 -32.86 2.18 18.25
CA TYR A 218 -31.72 3.07 18.41
C TYR A 218 -32.08 4.53 18.11
N TYR A 219 -31.59 5.42 18.96
CA TYR A 219 -31.68 6.88 18.85
C TYR A 219 -30.32 7.48 19.17
N PRO A 220 -29.27 7.17 18.39
CA PRO A 220 -27.93 7.71 18.65
C PRO A 220 -27.87 9.22 18.39
N GLU A 221 -26.99 9.93 19.07
CA GLU A 221 -26.66 11.31 18.70
C GLU A 221 -26.19 11.39 17.26
N GLY A 222 -25.31 10.48 16.88
CA GLY A 222 -24.83 10.30 15.54
C GLY A 222 -23.56 9.47 15.51
N THR A 223 -23.15 9.04 14.29
CA THR A 223 -21.93 8.30 14.07
C THR A 223 -21.22 8.85 12.86
N ASP A 224 -20.02 9.42 13.06
CA ASP A 224 -19.10 9.72 11.97
C ASP A 224 -18.24 8.51 11.68
N TYR A 225 -18.60 7.77 10.66
CA TYR A 225 -17.89 6.55 10.26
C TYR A 225 -16.48 6.83 9.72
N TYR A 226 -16.21 8.04 9.24
CA TYR A 226 -14.90 8.41 8.76
C TYR A 226 -13.94 8.68 9.94
N ASP A 227 -14.35 9.50 10.88
CA ASP A 227 -13.55 9.82 12.09
C ASP A 227 -13.32 8.56 12.94
N LEU A 228 -14.31 7.66 12.95
CA LEU A 228 -14.22 6.37 13.63
C LEU A 228 -13.20 5.42 12.99
N MET A 229 -13.12 5.42 11.65
CA MET A 229 -12.29 4.48 10.92
C MET A 229 -10.83 4.87 10.84
N TYR A 230 -10.52 6.17 10.81
CA TYR A 230 -9.20 6.65 10.43
C TYR A 230 -8.56 7.51 11.50
N LYS A 231 -7.30 7.20 11.79
CA LYS A 231 -6.44 8.04 12.60
C LYS A 231 -6.21 9.39 11.93
N LYS A 232 -6.17 10.47 12.72
CA LYS A 232 -5.83 11.82 12.24
C LYS A 232 -4.38 11.92 11.77
N SER A 233 -3.51 11.08 12.31
CA SER A 233 -2.11 10.99 11.87
C SER A 233 -1.53 9.62 12.16
N VAL A 234 -0.58 9.19 11.35
CA VAL A 234 0.15 7.94 11.50
C VAL A 234 1.65 8.16 11.45
N PHE A 235 2.37 7.27 12.12
CA PHE A 235 3.81 7.34 12.25
C PHE A 235 4.50 6.44 11.24
N ALA A 236 5.55 6.98 10.61
CA ALA A 236 6.44 6.19 9.79
C ALA A 236 7.91 6.47 10.18
N GLN A 237 8.76 5.46 10.10
CA GLN A 237 10.18 5.57 10.33
C GLN A 237 10.99 4.90 9.23
N ASN A 238 12.11 5.51 8.89
CA ASN A 238 13.06 5.00 7.92
C ASN A 238 14.47 5.09 8.49
N GLN A 239 15.15 3.95 8.61
CA GLN A 239 16.54 3.85 9.09
C GLN A 239 17.36 3.26 7.95
N ASN A 240 18.41 3.94 7.55
CA ASN A 240 19.30 3.48 6.51
C ASN A 240 20.75 3.64 6.92
N LEU A 241 21.54 2.59 6.71
CA LEU A 241 22.98 2.58 6.93
C LEU A 241 23.66 2.14 5.64
N SER A 242 24.70 2.83 5.23
CA SER A 242 25.55 2.39 4.12
C SER A 242 27.05 2.58 4.43
N ILE A 243 27.84 1.69 3.88
CA ILE A 243 29.30 1.70 4.00
C ILE A 243 29.87 1.46 2.61
N SER A 244 30.76 2.32 2.15
CA SER A 244 31.44 2.18 0.86
C SER A 244 32.93 2.50 0.96
N GLY A 245 33.73 1.89 0.11
CA GLY A 245 35.15 2.16 0.05
C GLY A 245 35.82 1.40 -1.09
N SER A 246 37.04 1.81 -1.42
CA SER A 246 37.91 1.14 -2.41
C SER A 246 39.37 1.37 -2.10
N ASP A 247 40.17 0.32 -2.24
CA ASP A 247 41.65 0.38 -2.17
C ASP A 247 42.35 0.23 -3.54
N GLY A 248 41.53 0.30 -4.62
CA GLY A 248 41.97 0.15 -6.00
C GLY A 248 41.98 -1.31 -6.50
N LYS A 249 42.04 -2.30 -5.62
CA LYS A 249 41.88 -3.73 -5.96
C LYS A 249 40.52 -4.26 -5.58
N PHE A 250 40.01 -3.81 -4.45
CA PHE A 250 38.72 -4.21 -3.92
C PHE A 250 37.85 -2.98 -3.70
N ASP A 251 36.72 -2.94 -4.36
CA ASP A 251 35.64 -1.95 -4.18
C ASP A 251 34.44 -2.61 -3.52
N TYR A 252 33.83 -1.89 -2.60
CA TYR A 252 32.64 -2.40 -1.92
C TYR A 252 31.64 -1.30 -1.58
N TYR A 253 30.37 -1.65 -1.67
CA TYR A 253 29.23 -0.90 -1.17
C TYR A 253 28.32 -1.87 -0.42
N LEU A 254 28.02 -1.57 0.83
CA LEU A 254 27.09 -2.31 1.68
C LEU A 254 26.01 -1.35 2.15
N SER A 255 24.75 -1.73 2.07
CA SER A 255 23.65 -0.98 2.66
C SER A 255 22.66 -1.88 3.38
N GLY A 256 21.99 -1.30 4.37
CA GLY A 256 20.89 -1.91 5.09
C GLY A 256 19.82 -0.86 5.39
N ARG A 257 18.55 -1.24 5.20
CA ARG A 257 17.39 -0.37 5.47
C ARG A 257 16.35 -1.10 6.29
N PHE A 258 15.78 -0.38 7.23
CA PHE A 258 14.53 -0.71 7.89
C PHE A 258 13.53 0.41 7.69
N TYR A 259 12.34 0.10 7.22
CA TYR A 259 11.22 1.02 7.11
C TYR A 259 10.00 0.40 7.77
N SER A 260 9.28 1.19 8.56
CA SER A 260 8.02 0.80 9.19
C SER A 260 7.02 1.93 9.05
N TYR A 261 5.80 1.57 8.69
CA TYR A 261 4.66 2.46 8.58
C TYR A 261 3.48 1.83 9.30
N ASP A 262 2.90 2.56 10.25
CA ASP A 262 1.64 2.22 10.86
C ASP A 262 0.52 2.75 9.97
N GLY A 263 -0.51 1.94 9.74
CA GLY A 263 -1.58 2.30 8.84
C GLY A 263 -2.62 3.23 9.45
N LEU A 264 -3.52 3.69 8.60
CA LEU A 264 -4.52 4.71 8.91
C LEU A 264 -5.73 4.19 9.70
N PHE A 265 -6.00 2.88 9.72
CA PHE A 265 -7.15 2.36 10.47
C PHE A 265 -6.99 2.61 11.97
N ASP A 266 -8.03 3.21 12.59
CA ASP A 266 -8.05 3.52 14.02
C ASP A 266 -8.46 2.31 14.85
N SER A 267 -7.54 1.38 14.99
CA SER A 267 -7.69 0.19 15.80
C SER A 267 -6.38 -0.17 16.45
N ASP A 268 -6.39 -0.40 17.75
CA ASP A 268 -5.21 -0.85 18.50
C ASP A 268 -4.83 -2.28 18.18
N GLU A 269 -5.79 -3.14 17.86
CA GLU A 269 -5.57 -4.56 17.60
C GLU A 269 -5.38 -4.87 16.10
N GLN A 270 -6.05 -4.14 15.22
CA GLN A 270 -6.17 -4.46 13.80
C GLN A 270 -5.75 -3.36 12.83
N THR A 271 -4.92 -2.41 13.26
CA THR A 271 -4.40 -1.40 12.32
C THR A 271 -3.54 -2.08 11.25
N ASP A 272 -3.65 -1.61 10.03
CA ASP A 272 -2.78 -2.05 8.95
C ASP A 272 -1.32 -1.65 9.24
N LYS A 273 -0.38 -2.53 8.92
CA LYS A 273 1.05 -2.34 9.20
C LYS A 273 1.90 -2.78 8.03
N PHE A 274 2.84 -1.93 7.67
CA PHE A 274 3.84 -2.25 6.65
C PHE A 274 5.24 -2.16 7.23
N LYS A 275 6.04 -3.20 6.99
CA LYS A 275 7.46 -3.24 7.35
C LYS A 275 8.26 -3.74 6.17
N THR A 276 9.41 -3.13 5.92
CA THR A 276 10.34 -3.63 4.92
C THR A 276 11.78 -3.62 5.45
N TYR A 277 12.54 -4.60 5.03
CA TYR A 277 13.96 -4.79 5.30
C TYR A 277 14.66 -4.97 3.97
N ASN A 278 15.69 -4.17 3.74
CA ASN A 278 16.52 -4.28 2.55
C ASN A 278 17.97 -4.45 2.96
N MET A 279 18.71 -5.23 2.21
CA MET A 279 20.15 -5.38 2.33
C MET A 279 20.74 -5.49 0.93
N ARG A 280 21.82 -4.77 0.68
CA ARG A 280 22.56 -4.82 -0.58
C ARG A 280 24.04 -4.91 -0.30
N PHE A 281 24.72 -5.73 -1.08
CA PHE A 281 26.18 -5.76 -1.15
C PHE A 281 26.60 -5.72 -2.62
N LYS A 282 27.41 -4.73 -2.96
CA LYS A 282 28.13 -4.72 -4.22
C LYS A 282 29.63 -4.78 -3.92
N GLY A 283 30.32 -5.72 -4.53
CA GLY A 283 31.78 -5.86 -4.39
C GLY A 283 32.42 -6.10 -5.74
N GLY A 284 33.55 -5.45 -5.98
CA GLY A 284 34.38 -5.67 -7.15
C GLY A 284 35.82 -6.02 -6.73
N TYR A 285 36.37 -7.04 -7.32
CA TYR A 285 37.74 -7.47 -7.06
C TYR A 285 38.52 -7.64 -8.35
N GLN A 286 39.67 -6.95 -8.44
CA GLN A 286 40.63 -7.09 -9.53
C GLN A 286 41.50 -8.34 -9.28
N LEU A 287 41.04 -9.49 -9.80
CA LEU A 287 41.66 -10.78 -9.56
C LEU A 287 43.04 -10.85 -10.22
N THR A 288 43.15 -10.38 -11.46
CA THR A 288 44.38 -10.24 -12.23
C THR A 288 44.34 -8.90 -13.00
N PRO A 289 45.47 -8.41 -13.58
CA PRO A 289 45.43 -7.18 -14.38
C PRO A 289 44.44 -7.19 -15.55
N TRP A 290 44.05 -8.36 -16.00
CA TRP A 290 43.16 -8.54 -17.14
C TRP A 290 41.78 -9.03 -16.75
N LEU A 291 41.49 -9.42 -15.47
CA LEU A 291 40.19 -9.97 -15.04
C LEU A 291 39.72 -9.29 -13.77
N LYS A 292 38.57 -8.63 -13.85
CA LYS A 292 37.79 -8.11 -12.73
C LYS A 292 36.50 -8.92 -12.56
N ILE A 293 36.21 -9.32 -11.33
CA ILE A 293 34.95 -9.98 -10.94
C ILE A 293 34.19 -9.01 -10.07
N ASN A 294 32.90 -8.82 -10.37
CA ASN A 294 31.98 -8.03 -9.55
C ASN A 294 30.84 -8.93 -9.08
N ASN A 295 30.34 -8.66 -7.88
CA ASN A 295 29.15 -9.31 -7.33
C ASN A 295 28.18 -8.25 -6.84
N ASN A 296 26.90 -8.43 -7.13
CA ASN A 296 25.79 -7.60 -6.65
C ASN A 296 24.78 -8.52 -6.01
N PHE A 297 24.78 -8.56 -4.69
CA PHE A 297 23.81 -9.28 -3.87
C PHE A 297 22.74 -8.31 -3.35
N GLU A 298 21.49 -8.72 -3.46
CA GLU A 298 20.31 -7.97 -2.97
C GLU A 298 19.38 -8.91 -2.23
N PHE A 299 18.99 -8.51 -1.04
CA PHE A 299 17.91 -9.13 -0.29
C PHE A 299 16.90 -8.07 0.10
N SER A 300 15.63 -8.35 -0.14
CA SER A 300 14.53 -7.51 0.33
C SER A 300 13.39 -8.39 0.84
N HIS A 301 12.80 -7.94 1.94
CA HIS A 301 11.66 -8.58 2.57
C HIS A 301 10.67 -7.52 3.01
N ASN A 302 9.41 -7.65 2.59
CA ASN A 302 8.34 -6.82 3.13
C ASN A 302 7.24 -7.67 3.76
N LYS A 303 6.60 -7.11 4.75
CA LYS A 303 5.41 -7.67 5.40
C LYS A 303 4.34 -6.61 5.49
N TYR A 304 3.19 -6.89 4.93
CA TYR A 304 2.00 -6.07 5.00
C TYR A 304 0.87 -6.85 5.68
N TYR A 305 0.34 -6.28 6.75
CA TYR A 305 -0.89 -6.74 7.37
C TYR A 305 -2.00 -5.75 7.02
N ASN A 306 -3.14 -6.27 6.58
CA ASN A 306 -4.32 -5.52 6.21
C ASN A 306 -5.54 -6.16 6.87
N PRO A 307 -6.24 -5.46 7.79
CA PRO A 307 -7.53 -5.94 8.30
C PRO A 307 -8.54 -5.97 7.16
N ILE A 308 -9.45 -6.91 7.24
CA ILE A 308 -10.52 -7.09 6.27
C ILE A 308 -11.84 -7.31 6.99
N THR A 309 -12.95 -6.99 6.32
CA THR A 309 -14.26 -7.42 6.77
C THR A 309 -14.44 -8.92 6.50
N TYR A 310 -15.29 -9.55 7.28
CA TYR A 310 -15.63 -10.96 7.07
C TYR A 310 -16.11 -11.24 5.65
N SER A 311 -16.91 -10.34 5.06
CA SER A 311 -17.58 -10.60 3.79
C SER A 311 -16.63 -10.69 2.60
N GLU A 312 -15.67 -9.75 2.42
CA GLU A 312 -14.87 -9.73 1.20
C GLU A 312 -13.50 -9.07 1.32
N GLY A 313 -13.26 -8.30 2.36
CA GLY A 313 -12.00 -7.59 2.53
C GLY A 313 -12.14 -6.08 2.68
N SER A 314 -11.03 -5.39 2.85
CA SER A 314 -11.00 -3.96 3.17
C SER A 314 -11.52 -3.04 2.05
N GLY A 315 -11.58 -3.53 0.80
CA GLY A 315 -12.02 -2.72 -0.34
C GLY A 315 -13.53 -2.48 -0.40
N VAL A 316 -14.32 -3.33 0.26
CA VAL A 316 -15.80 -3.23 0.28
C VAL A 316 -16.36 -2.44 1.46
N VAL A 317 -15.50 -2.01 2.40
CA VAL A 317 -15.91 -1.25 3.58
C VAL A 317 -16.75 -0.02 3.22
N TRP A 318 -16.33 0.75 2.24
CA TRP A 318 -17.05 1.95 1.80
C TRP A 318 -18.43 1.64 1.22
N ARG A 319 -18.56 0.55 0.48
CA ARG A 319 -19.85 0.09 0.00
C ARG A 319 -20.75 -0.33 1.16
N ASN A 320 -20.19 -1.09 2.09
CA ASN A 320 -20.93 -1.54 3.27
C ASN A 320 -21.36 -0.35 4.16
N ILE A 321 -20.52 0.68 4.28
CA ILE A 321 -20.90 1.92 4.98
C ILE A 321 -22.04 2.62 4.26
N ALA A 322 -22.02 2.72 2.94
CA ALA A 322 -23.09 3.33 2.15
C ALA A 322 -24.42 2.56 2.31
N ASP A 323 -24.35 1.23 2.41
CA ASP A 323 -25.53 0.39 2.50
C ASP A 323 -26.12 0.27 3.92
N GLU A 324 -25.27 0.28 4.97
CA GLU A 324 -25.66 -0.06 6.35
C GLU A 324 -25.08 0.88 7.42
N GLY A 325 -24.03 1.65 7.09
CA GLY A 325 -23.30 2.49 8.02
C GLY A 325 -23.87 3.89 8.12
N HIS A 326 -25.11 3.99 8.52
CA HIS A 326 -25.79 5.27 8.63
C HIS A 326 -25.53 5.93 9.98
N PRO A 327 -25.46 7.28 10.06
CA PRO A 327 -25.26 8.00 11.32
C PRO A 327 -26.32 7.65 12.38
N SER A 328 -27.52 7.22 11.96
CA SER A 328 -28.59 6.76 12.85
C SER A 328 -28.39 5.33 13.41
N SER A 329 -27.26 4.69 13.18
CA SER A 329 -26.98 3.33 13.63
C SER A 329 -25.72 3.31 14.50
N PRO A 330 -25.85 3.03 15.81
CA PRO A 330 -24.69 2.95 16.70
C PRO A 330 -23.88 1.67 16.45
N LEU A 331 -22.64 1.65 16.91
CA LEU A 331 -21.77 0.48 16.79
C LEU A 331 -22.08 -0.59 17.83
N PHE A 332 -22.45 -0.19 19.03
CA PHE A 332 -22.62 -1.08 20.17
C PHE A 332 -24.00 -0.92 20.79
N ASN A 333 -24.52 -2.04 21.27
CA ASN A 333 -25.66 -2.10 22.14
C ASN A 333 -25.26 -1.64 23.57
N PRO A 334 -26.21 -1.33 24.46
CA PRO A 334 -25.90 -0.89 25.82
C PRO A 334 -25.06 -1.87 26.64
N ASP A 335 -25.11 -3.16 26.34
CA ASP A 335 -24.36 -4.24 26.98
C ASP A 335 -22.95 -4.46 26.37
N GLY A 336 -22.57 -3.64 25.38
CA GLY A 336 -21.27 -3.74 24.71
C GLY A 336 -21.21 -4.72 23.54
N THR A 337 -22.31 -5.44 23.23
CA THR A 337 -22.37 -6.27 22.02
C THR A 337 -22.44 -5.39 20.78
N MET A 338 -21.83 -5.83 19.67
CA MET A 338 -21.93 -5.09 18.40
C MET A 338 -23.34 -5.15 17.84
N THR A 339 -23.76 -4.07 17.18
CA THR A 339 -24.96 -4.09 16.33
C THR A 339 -24.69 -4.83 15.01
N TYR A 340 -25.74 -5.26 14.33
CA TYR A 340 -25.58 -5.91 13.03
C TYR A 340 -24.94 -4.97 11.99
N SER A 341 -25.39 -3.71 11.93
CA SER A 341 -24.79 -2.71 11.01
C SER A 341 -23.31 -2.45 11.33
N ALA A 342 -22.94 -2.44 12.62
CA ALA A 342 -21.54 -2.30 13.00
C ALA A 342 -20.68 -3.43 12.45
N VAL A 343 -21.06 -4.68 12.69
CA VAL A 343 -20.32 -5.84 12.21
C VAL A 343 -20.24 -5.89 10.69
N TYR A 344 -21.35 -5.53 10.01
CA TYR A 344 -21.40 -5.53 8.55
C TYR A 344 -20.54 -4.43 7.92
N THR A 345 -20.32 -3.32 8.61
CA THR A 345 -19.59 -2.14 8.14
C THR A 345 -18.14 -2.11 8.65
N VAL A 346 -17.92 -1.41 9.74
CA VAL A 346 -16.58 -1.10 10.29
C VAL A 346 -16.21 -1.92 11.51
N GLY A 347 -17.19 -2.46 12.24
CA GLY A 347 -16.93 -3.16 13.50
C GLY A 347 -16.09 -4.42 13.30
N ASP A 348 -16.35 -5.20 12.26
CA ASP A 348 -15.54 -6.38 11.94
C ASP A 348 -14.12 -5.98 11.49
N LEU A 349 -13.99 -4.84 10.82
CA LEU A 349 -12.69 -4.30 10.41
C LEU A 349 -11.85 -3.84 11.61
N LEU A 350 -12.46 -3.10 12.53
CA LEU A 350 -11.75 -2.46 13.65
C LEU A 350 -11.61 -3.37 14.87
N TYR A 351 -12.64 -4.15 15.19
CA TYR A 351 -12.73 -4.97 16.41
C TYR A 351 -12.78 -6.47 16.14
N GLY A 352 -12.90 -6.88 14.88
CA GLY A 352 -12.87 -8.29 14.48
C GLY A 352 -11.47 -8.89 14.50
N ARG A 353 -11.33 -10.10 13.96
CA ARG A 353 -10.06 -10.84 13.88
C ARG A 353 -9.72 -11.27 12.46
N SER A 354 -10.40 -10.69 11.48
CA SER A 354 -10.21 -11.00 10.07
C SER A 354 -9.11 -10.15 9.48
N GLY A 355 -8.18 -10.76 8.74
CA GLY A 355 -7.07 -10.03 8.15
C GLY A 355 -6.29 -10.82 7.10
N ILE A 356 -5.53 -10.11 6.30
CA ILE A 356 -4.60 -10.67 5.32
C ILE A 356 -3.19 -10.24 5.69
N THR A 357 -2.30 -11.20 5.82
CA THR A 357 -0.85 -10.96 5.91
C THR A 357 -0.23 -11.36 4.59
N THR A 358 0.46 -10.42 3.96
CA THR A 358 1.26 -10.66 2.74
C THR A 358 2.73 -10.43 3.08
N LYS A 359 3.57 -11.42 2.77
CA LYS A 359 5.02 -11.32 2.88
C LYS A 359 5.61 -11.55 1.50
N ASN A 360 6.47 -10.65 1.06
CA ASN A 360 7.22 -10.79 -0.18
C ASN A 360 8.70 -10.79 0.17
N SER A 361 9.43 -11.75 -0.37
CA SER A 361 10.88 -11.84 -0.25
C SER A 361 11.49 -11.91 -1.65
N ASN A 362 12.56 -11.18 -1.86
CA ASN A 362 13.35 -11.24 -3.08
C ASN A 362 14.83 -11.39 -2.70
N LEU A 363 15.44 -12.43 -3.17
CA LEU A 363 16.87 -12.65 -3.10
C LEU A 363 17.42 -12.68 -4.51
N LYS A 364 18.38 -11.82 -4.80
CA LYS A 364 18.99 -11.71 -6.12
C LYS A 364 20.51 -11.62 -5.95
N ASN A 365 21.21 -12.38 -6.76
CA ASN A 365 22.66 -12.34 -6.82
C ASN A 365 23.11 -12.32 -8.28
N THR A 366 23.85 -11.30 -8.66
CA THR A 366 24.43 -11.16 -10.00
C THR A 366 25.95 -11.13 -9.88
N THR A 367 26.63 -12.07 -10.51
CA THR A 367 28.09 -12.09 -10.64
C THR A 367 28.46 -11.74 -12.07
N THR A 368 29.29 -10.71 -12.23
CA THR A 368 29.77 -10.23 -13.53
C THR A 368 31.26 -10.40 -13.63
N PHE A 369 31.74 -10.88 -14.76
CA PHE A 369 33.16 -10.89 -15.05
C PHE A 369 33.47 -9.98 -16.24
N ASN A 370 34.55 -9.25 -16.12
CA ASN A 370 35.08 -8.36 -17.16
C ASN A 370 36.53 -8.72 -17.42
N ALA A 371 36.80 -9.24 -18.62
CA ALA A 371 38.14 -9.65 -19.03
C ALA A 371 38.64 -8.80 -20.18
N LYS A 372 39.90 -8.40 -20.10
CA LYS A 372 40.61 -7.56 -21.08
C LYS A 372 41.83 -8.29 -21.59
N PHE A 373 41.92 -8.47 -22.89
CA PHE A 373 42.98 -9.18 -23.56
C PHE A 373 43.66 -8.29 -24.62
N LEU A 374 44.87 -8.67 -25.04
CA LEU A 374 45.56 -8.03 -26.15
C LEU A 374 45.80 -6.50 -25.96
N GLY A 375 46.15 -6.08 -24.75
CA GLY A 375 46.35 -4.66 -24.46
C GLY A 375 45.04 -3.85 -24.57
N ASP A 376 43.93 -4.41 -24.08
CA ASP A 376 42.59 -3.82 -24.07
C ASP A 376 41.88 -3.78 -25.44
N ARG A 377 42.42 -4.47 -26.47
CA ARG A 377 41.82 -4.57 -27.81
C ARG A 377 40.65 -5.55 -27.87
N LEU A 378 40.67 -6.54 -27.00
CA LEU A 378 39.58 -7.53 -26.87
C LEU A 378 39.04 -7.48 -25.44
N ARG A 379 37.71 -7.17 -25.32
CA ARG A 379 37.02 -7.16 -24.04
C ARG A 379 35.92 -8.23 -24.08
N VAL A 380 35.89 -9.07 -23.06
CA VAL A 380 34.88 -10.11 -22.89
C VAL A 380 34.19 -9.83 -21.56
N ASN A 381 32.88 -9.62 -21.63
CA ASN A 381 32.03 -9.43 -20.45
C ASN A 381 31.00 -10.52 -20.42
N GLY A 382 30.67 -10.99 -19.22
CA GLY A 382 29.59 -11.92 -19.01
C GLY A 382 29.04 -11.78 -17.61
N ASP A 383 27.79 -12.19 -17.43
CA ASP A 383 27.13 -12.16 -16.13
C ASP A 383 26.32 -13.44 -15.92
N PHE A 384 26.15 -13.76 -14.65
CA PHE A 384 25.28 -14.82 -14.18
C PHE A 384 24.41 -14.25 -13.07
N THR A 385 23.08 -14.34 -13.22
CA THR A 385 22.13 -13.87 -12.24
C THR A 385 21.29 -15.05 -11.73
N TYR A 386 21.23 -15.17 -10.40
CA TYR A 386 20.28 -16.01 -9.70
C TYR A 386 19.28 -15.11 -8.96
N GLN A 387 18.00 -15.39 -9.13
CA GLN A 387 16.94 -14.66 -8.42
C GLN A 387 15.89 -15.64 -7.92
N GLN A 388 15.47 -15.45 -6.68
CA GLN A 388 14.35 -16.15 -6.07
C GLN A 388 13.38 -15.13 -5.47
N LYS A 389 12.13 -15.21 -5.89
CA LYS A 389 11.02 -14.41 -5.34
C LYS A 389 10.05 -15.36 -4.67
N THR A 390 9.68 -15.05 -3.44
CA THR A 390 8.67 -15.81 -2.69
C THR A 390 7.60 -14.86 -2.22
N GLN A 391 6.34 -15.19 -2.48
CA GLN A 391 5.19 -14.51 -1.90
C GLN A 391 4.42 -15.50 -1.01
N GLU A 392 4.25 -15.13 0.26
CA GLU A 392 3.39 -15.84 1.20
C GLU A 392 2.20 -14.95 1.53
N LYS A 393 0.99 -15.45 1.30
CA LYS A 393 -0.26 -14.76 1.62
C LYS A 393 -1.09 -15.61 2.55
N THR A 394 -1.35 -15.10 3.75
CA THR A 394 -2.21 -15.75 4.72
C THR A 394 -3.46 -14.91 4.90
N LYS A 395 -4.62 -15.48 4.59
CA LYS A 395 -5.94 -14.88 4.82
C LYS A 395 -6.62 -15.60 5.97
N LYS A 396 -7.00 -14.85 6.99
CA LYS A 396 -7.81 -15.34 8.12
C LYS A 396 -9.16 -14.63 8.08
N GLN A 397 -10.24 -15.40 8.07
CA GLN A 397 -11.59 -14.89 8.17
C GLN A 397 -12.28 -15.52 9.37
N VAL A 398 -12.75 -14.68 10.29
CA VAL A 398 -13.42 -15.07 11.54
C VAL A 398 -14.72 -14.29 11.63
N ARG A 399 -15.80 -14.96 11.99
CA ARG A 399 -17.11 -14.31 12.17
C ARG A 399 -17.08 -13.47 13.45
N SER A 400 -17.60 -12.25 13.35
CA SER A 400 -17.85 -11.40 14.50
C SER A 400 -19.27 -11.60 15.01
N PRO A 401 -19.46 -11.69 16.34
CA PRO A 401 -20.78 -11.77 16.95
C PRO A 401 -21.47 -10.41 16.93
N TYR A 402 -22.80 -10.42 16.91
CA TYR A 402 -23.62 -9.23 17.06
C TYR A 402 -24.95 -9.58 17.77
N ALA A 403 -25.68 -8.57 18.24
CA ALA A 403 -27.00 -8.76 18.79
C ALA A 403 -27.99 -7.74 18.18
N ARG A 404 -29.25 -8.15 18.01
CA ARG A 404 -30.37 -7.31 17.55
C ARG A 404 -31.54 -7.29 18.50
N SER A 405 -31.55 -8.20 19.46
CA SER A 405 -32.67 -8.42 20.39
C SER A 405 -32.17 -9.00 21.69
N VAL A 406 -33.04 -8.96 22.68
CA VAL A 406 -32.85 -9.64 23.97
C VAL A 406 -33.76 -10.86 24.06
N ASP A 407 -33.36 -11.80 24.90
CA ASP A 407 -34.22 -12.97 25.26
C ASP A 407 -35.24 -12.62 26.33
N ALA A 408 -35.92 -13.62 26.87
CA ALA A 408 -36.94 -13.46 27.90
C ALA A 408 -36.36 -12.91 29.23
N ASP A 409 -35.07 -13.12 29.50
CA ASP A 409 -34.40 -12.68 30.71
C ASP A 409 -33.77 -11.29 30.54
N GLY A 410 -33.84 -10.71 29.32
CA GLY A 410 -33.32 -9.38 28.99
C GLY A 410 -31.85 -9.41 28.54
N GLU A 411 -31.28 -10.57 28.35
CA GLU A 411 -29.90 -10.75 27.87
C GLU A 411 -29.83 -10.70 26.34
N SER A 412 -28.76 -10.14 25.80
CA SER A 412 -28.58 -10.05 24.34
C SER A 412 -28.52 -11.41 23.67
N GLN A 413 -29.36 -11.59 22.67
CA GLN A 413 -29.33 -12.77 21.81
C GLN A 413 -28.18 -12.66 20.81
N ILE A 414 -27.12 -13.41 21.03
CA ILE A 414 -25.91 -13.39 20.18
C ILE A 414 -26.16 -14.13 18.87
N GLU A 415 -26.04 -13.40 17.80
CA GLU A 415 -26.07 -13.90 16.44
C GLU A 415 -24.68 -13.80 15.81
N HIS A 416 -24.46 -14.51 14.71
CA HIS A 416 -23.22 -14.44 13.93
C HIS A 416 -23.55 -14.23 12.47
N ILE A 417 -22.74 -13.43 11.76
CA ILE A 417 -22.85 -13.31 10.32
C ILE A 417 -22.71 -14.71 9.70
N THR A 418 -23.67 -15.06 8.84
CA THR A 418 -23.66 -16.36 8.15
C THR A 418 -22.50 -16.45 7.15
N GLY A 419 -21.75 -17.52 7.17
CA GLY A 419 -20.62 -17.78 6.26
C GLY A 419 -19.69 -18.85 6.80
N THR A 420 -18.68 -19.18 6.06
CA THR A 420 -17.68 -20.19 6.41
C THR A 420 -16.44 -19.54 7.01
N TYR A 421 -15.86 -20.15 8.04
CA TYR A 421 -14.49 -19.80 8.44
C TYR A 421 -13.53 -20.22 7.35
N SER A 422 -12.58 -19.35 7.02
CA SER A 422 -11.47 -19.73 6.16
C SER A 422 -10.14 -19.28 6.76
N ASN A 423 -9.18 -20.20 6.71
CA ASN A 423 -7.78 -19.90 6.97
C ASN A 423 -7.04 -20.43 5.76
N LEU A 424 -6.77 -19.54 4.81
CA LEU A 424 -6.10 -19.86 3.55
C LEU A 424 -4.66 -19.34 3.63
N ALA A 425 -3.71 -20.24 3.45
CA ALA A 425 -2.31 -19.88 3.23
C ALA A 425 -1.94 -20.26 1.79
N GLU A 426 -1.38 -19.31 1.06
CA GLU A 426 -0.90 -19.49 -0.30
C GLU A 426 0.56 -19.05 -0.36
N THR A 427 1.41 -19.88 -0.91
CA THR A 427 2.83 -19.58 -1.15
C THR A 427 3.11 -19.73 -2.63
N THR A 428 3.68 -18.70 -3.22
CA THR A 428 4.11 -18.70 -4.62
C THR A 428 5.60 -18.42 -4.67
N ASP A 429 6.37 -19.34 -5.29
CA ASP A 429 7.80 -19.22 -5.54
C ASP A 429 8.04 -18.98 -7.02
N HIS A 430 8.89 -18.02 -7.37
CA HIS A 430 9.27 -17.65 -8.74
C HIS A 430 10.77 -17.54 -8.91
#